data_97d0419352065b8789c92e720c1b7342
#
_entry.id   97d0419352065b8789c92e720c1b7342
#
_cell.length_a   1.000
_cell.length_b   1.000
_cell.length_c   1.000
_cell.angle_alpha   90.00
_cell.angle_beta   90.00
_cell.angle_gamma   90.00
#
_symmetry.space_group_name_H-M   'P 1'
#
loop_
_entity.id
_entity.type
_entity.pdbx_description
1 polymer ?
#
loop_
_entity_poly.entity_id
_entity_poly.type
_entity_poly.pdbx_seq_one_letter_code
_entity_poly.pdbx_strand_id
1 'polypeptide(L)'
;MRLFIGGMRGSQPALGSSFDEFGGDTTSLLLVGSRGERLVLDAGTGMRAVAAQLAQTEPGEITVLFSHYHLDHLAGLTMNPLLYQKPWSFRFVGPTFADGGVHSAVTGLLAQPYWPISWKQMSARLEFA
;
A
#
# COMPACT_ATOMS: atom_id res chain seq x y z
N MET A 1 -13.43 12.00 10.53
CA MET A 1 -12.21 11.51 9.85
C MET A 1 -11.27 10.91 10.88
N ARG A 2 -10.65 9.76 10.59
CA ARG A 2 -9.67 9.09 11.45
C ARG A 2 -8.39 8.84 10.64
N LEU A 3 -7.24 9.02 11.27
CA LEU A 3 -5.93 8.72 10.71
C LEU A 3 -5.31 7.55 11.48
N PHE A 4 -4.85 6.53 10.76
CA PHE A 4 -4.03 5.45 11.28
C PHE A 4 -2.66 5.49 10.62
N ILE A 5 -1.60 5.45 11.43
CA ILE A 5 -0.21 5.50 10.96
C ILE A 5 0.34 4.09 10.98
N GLY A 6 0.55 3.50 9.79
CA GLY A 6 1.18 2.19 9.64
C GLY A 6 2.70 2.25 9.69
N GLY A 7 3.27 3.33 9.16
CA GLY A 7 4.70 3.61 9.17
C GLY A 7 4.99 5.03 8.72
N MET A 8 6.13 5.58 9.15
CA MET A 8 6.56 6.95 8.83
C MET A 8 8.06 7.06 8.55
N ARG A 9 8.79 5.94 8.55
CA ARG A 9 10.23 5.98 8.32
C ARG A 9 10.53 6.19 6.83
N GLY A 10 11.55 6.98 6.53
CA GLY A 10 12.05 7.18 5.17
C GLY A 10 13.15 6.18 4.80
N SER A 11 13.35 5.98 3.51
CA SER A 11 14.40 5.23 2.83
C SER A 11 14.34 3.70 3.00
N GLN A 12 14.34 3.18 4.22
CA GLN A 12 14.31 1.73 4.46
C GLN A 12 13.76 1.41 5.84
N PRO A 13 13.13 0.24 6.01
CA PRO A 13 12.66 -0.19 7.32
C PRO A 13 13.83 -0.48 8.26
N ALA A 14 13.58 -0.38 9.56
CA ALA A 14 14.56 -0.68 10.59
C ALA A 14 13.93 -1.54 11.70
N LEU A 15 14.73 -2.39 12.32
CA LEU A 15 14.33 -3.27 13.41
C LEU A 15 15.17 -2.99 14.66
N GLY A 16 14.63 -3.35 15.80
CA GLY A 16 15.32 -3.26 17.09
C GLY A 16 14.69 -2.27 18.06
N SER A 17 15.04 -2.39 19.32
CA SER A 17 14.43 -1.62 20.41
C SER A 17 14.56 -0.10 20.28
N SER A 18 15.55 0.38 19.54
CA SER A 18 15.72 1.82 19.24
C SER A 18 14.59 2.39 18.38
N PHE A 19 13.76 1.54 17.78
CA PHE A 19 12.65 1.94 16.90
C PHE A 19 11.28 1.62 17.49
N ASP A 20 11.19 1.14 18.74
CA ASP A 20 9.93 0.71 19.36
C ASP A 20 8.98 1.88 19.62
N GLU A 21 9.50 3.07 19.88
CA GLU A 21 8.69 4.25 20.20
C GLU A 21 7.89 4.78 19.00
N PHE A 22 8.53 4.92 17.83
CA PHE A 22 7.93 5.49 16.62
C PHE A 22 7.73 4.47 15.50
N GLY A 23 8.17 3.23 15.70
CA GLY A 23 8.15 2.19 14.69
C GLY A 23 9.29 2.28 13.66
N GLY A 24 9.58 1.16 13.03
CA GLY A 24 10.62 1.03 12.00
C GLY A 24 10.08 0.86 10.57
N ASP A 25 8.77 0.81 10.40
CA ASP A 25 8.16 0.63 9.07
C ASP A 25 8.16 1.92 8.25
N THR A 26 8.31 1.78 6.93
CA THR A 26 8.30 2.89 5.99
C THR A 26 6.88 3.39 5.70
N THR A 27 6.78 4.54 5.05
CA THR A 27 5.56 5.35 4.97
C THR A 27 4.35 4.60 4.43
N SER A 28 3.31 4.51 5.26
CA SER A 28 1.96 4.15 4.85
C SER A 28 0.95 4.66 5.88
N LEU A 29 0.00 5.47 5.45
CA LEU A 29 -1.00 6.12 6.30
C LEU A 29 -2.40 5.76 5.79
N LEU A 30 -3.31 5.38 6.67
CA LEU A 30 -4.72 5.15 6.34
C LEU A 30 -5.59 6.29 6.88
N LEU A 31 -6.29 6.96 5.99
CA LEU A 31 -7.36 7.90 6.35
C LEU A 31 -8.72 7.24 6.11
N VAL A 32 -9.58 7.34 7.10
CA VAL A 32 -10.98 6.89 7.00
C VAL A 32 -11.88 8.10 7.13
N GLY A 33 -12.62 8.38 6.07
CA GLY A 33 -13.58 9.48 6.01
C GLY A 33 -14.83 9.26 6.88
N SER A 34 -15.64 10.28 7.01
CA SER A 34 -16.85 10.24 7.85
C SER A 34 -17.94 9.31 7.31
N ARG A 35 -17.93 9.03 6.01
CA ARG A 35 -18.85 8.09 5.34
C ARG A 35 -18.24 6.74 5.07
N GLY A 36 -17.02 6.47 5.60
CA GLY A 36 -16.32 5.21 5.43
C GLY A 36 -15.38 5.16 4.21
N GLU A 37 -15.16 6.28 3.53
CA GLU A 37 -14.15 6.36 2.45
C GLU A 37 -12.76 6.00 3.00
N ARG A 38 -11.98 5.26 2.24
CA ARG A 38 -10.66 4.77 2.64
C ARG A 38 -9.60 5.24 1.66
N LEU A 39 -8.67 6.04 2.16
CA LEU A 39 -7.52 6.53 1.41
C LEU A 39 -6.25 6.09 2.13
N VAL A 40 -5.39 5.38 1.42
CA VAL A 40 -4.05 5.05 1.87
C VAL A 40 -3.07 5.99 1.18
N LEU A 41 -2.23 6.66 1.94
CA LEU A 41 -1.13 7.49 1.43
C LEU A 41 0.14 6.67 1.50
N ASP A 42 0.70 6.37 0.34
CA ASP A 42 1.84 5.50 0.11
C ASP A 42 1.68 4.06 0.65
N ALA A 43 2.40 3.14 0.08
CA ALA A 43 2.39 1.73 0.43
C ALA A 43 3.79 1.20 0.76
N GLY A 44 4.50 1.90 1.65
CA GLY A 44 5.73 1.40 2.26
C GLY A 44 5.46 0.20 3.16
N THR A 45 6.47 -0.28 3.89
CA THR A 45 6.31 -1.50 4.71
C THR A 45 5.26 -1.37 5.80
N GLY A 46 4.91 -0.14 6.21
CA GLY A 46 3.76 0.15 7.08
C GLY A 46 2.41 -0.31 6.52
N MET A 47 2.32 -0.61 5.22
CA MET A 47 1.13 -1.19 4.60
C MET A 47 0.72 -2.51 5.24
N ARG A 48 1.66 -3.26 5.82
CA ARG A 48 1.37 -4.47 6.60
C ARG A 48 0.42 -4.17 7.77
N ALA A 49 0.68 -3.12 8.53
CA ALA A 49 -0.18 -2.71 9.65
C ALA A 49 -1.49 -2.10 9.15
N VAL A 50 -1.46 -1.31 8.07
CA VAL A 50 -2.65 -0.76 7.41
C VAL A 50 -3.57 -1.87 6.93
N ALA A 51 -3.03 -2.90 6.26
CA ALA A 51 -3.81 -4.05 5.79
C ALA A 51 -4.45 -4.83 6.94
N ALA A 52 -3.73 -5.02 8.06
CA ALA A 52 -4.27 -5.65 9.25
C ALA A 52 -5.42 -4.84 9.87
N GLN A 53 -5.33 -3.51 9.86
CA GLN A 53 -6.41 -2.62 10.32
C GLN A 53 -7.63 -2.69 9.38
N LEU A 54 -7.41 -2.67 8.07
CA LEU A 54 -8.48 -2.80 7.07
C LEU A 54 -9.19 -4.16 7.15
N ALA A 55 -8.45 -5.24 7.38
CA ALA A 55 -9.01 -6.59 7.50
C ALA A 55 -10.02 -6.75 8.65
N GLN A 56 -10.06 -5.82 9.59
CA GLN A 56 -11.05 -5.78 10.67
C GLN A 56 -12.36 -5.05 10.28
N THR A 57 -12.44 -4.56 9.05
CA THR A 57 -13.60 -3.85 8.52
C THR A 57 -14.26 -4.66 7.40
N GLU A 58 -15.50 -4.28 7.04
CA GLU A 58 -16.15 -4.84 5.86
C GLU A 58 -15.31 -4.58 4.60
N PRO A 59 -15.13 -5.58 3.73
CA PRO A 59 -14.46 -5.40 2.44
C PRO A 59 -15.08 -4.28 1.59
N GLY A 60 -14.29 -3.70 0.72
CA GLY A 60 -14.76 -2.63 -0.17
C GLY A 60 -13.61 -1.98 -0.93
N GLU A 61 -13.88 -0.79 -1.43
CA GLU A 61 -12.92 -0.02 -2.21
C GLU A 61 -11.91 0.71 -1.31
N ILE A 62 -10.66 0.71 -1.74
CA ILE A 62 -9.54 1.42 -1.12
C ILE A 62 -8.83 2.19 -2.22
N THR A 63 -8.69 3.50 -2.06
CA THR A 63 -7.80 4.30 -2.90
C THR A 63 -6.42 4.33 -2.27
N VAL A 64 -5.39 3.97 -3.04
CA VAL A 64 -3.98 4.10 -2.66
C VAL A 64 -3.38 5.23 -3.50
N LEU A 65 -3.03 6.32 -2.85
CA LEU A 65 -2.42 7.49 -3.48
C LEU A 65 -0.92 7.50 -3.20
N PHE A 66 -0.12 7.41 -4.24
CA PHE A 66 1.34 7.50 -4.15
C PHE A 66 1.82 8.94 -4.27
N SER A 67 2.69 9.33 -3.36
CA SER A 67 3.45 10.59 -3.47
C SER A 67 4.50 10.48 -4.59
N HIS A 68 5.17 9.34 -4.66
CA HIS A 68 6.15 8.96 -5.67
C HIS A 68 6.43 7.45 -5.60
N TYR A 69 7.36 6.90 -6.41
CA TYR A 69 7.53 5.45 -6.56
C TYR A 69 8.89 4.93 -6.06
N HIS A 70 9.53 5.58 -5.10
CA HIS A 70 10.66 4.96 -4.42
C HIS A 70 10.23 3.70 -3.66
N LEU A 71 11.14 2.76 -3.50
CA LEU A 71 10.81 1.43 -2.98
C LEU A 71 10.22 1.48 -1.56
N ASP A 72 10.66 2.40 -0.73
CA ASP A 72 10.13 2.63 0.62
C ASP A 72 8.68 3.15 0.66
N HIS A 73 8.12 3.54 -0.51
CA HIS A 73 6.71 3.91 -0.69
C HIS A 73 5.90 2.85 -1.45
N LEU A 74 6.54 1.79 -1.94
CA LEU A 74 5.90 0.73 -2.75
C LEU A 74 6.00 -0.67 -2.12
N ALA A 75 7.09 -0.97 -1.41
CA ALA A 75 7.45 -2.33 -0.99
C ALA A 75 6.36 -3.04 -0.17
N GLY A 76 5.56 -2.29 0.56
CA GLY A 76 4.47 -2.82 1.37
C GLY A 76 3.30 -3.41 0.57
N LEU A 77 3.21 -3.17 -0.73
CA LEU A 77 2.25 -3.86 -1.58
C LEU A 77 2.45 -5.38 -1.52
N THR A 78 3.70 -5.83 -1.45
CA THR A 78 4.02 -7.26 -1.29
C THR A 78 3.58 -7.84 0.06
N MET A 79 3.33 -6.98 1.04
CA MET A 79 2.90 -7.33 2.40
C MET A 79 1.39 -7.17 2.61
N ASN A 80 0.63 -6.91 1.54
CA ASN A 80 -0.81 -6.69 1.62
C ASN A 80 -1.60 -7.94 1.22
N PRO A 81 -2.06 -8.76 2.18
CA PRO A 81 -2.81 -9.98 1.89
C PRO A 81 -4.19 -9.73 1.28
N LEU A 82 -4.72 -8.51 1.40
CA LEU A 82 -6.03 -8.15 0.85
C LEU A 82 -6.04 -8.13 -0.68
N LEU A 83 -4.88 -7.98 -1.32
CA LEU A 83 -4.74 -8.11 -2.79
C LEU A 83 -5.13 -9.50 -3.32
N TYR A 84 -5.13 -10.52 -2.47
CA TYR A 84 -5.48 -11.90 -2.81
C TYR A 84 -6.93 -12.27 -2.44
N GLN A 85 -7.76 -11.30 -2.07
CA GLN A 85 -9.12 -11.52 -1.57
C GLN A 85 -10.15 -10.81 -2.45
N LYS A 86 -11.04 -11.58 -3.10
CA LYS A 86 -12.06 -11.08 -4.04
C LYS A 86 -12.93 -9.91 -3.56
N PRO A 87 -13.36 -9.84 -2.28
CA PRO A 87 -14.25 -8.75 -1.85
C PRO A 87 -13.59 -7.37 -1.83
N TRP A 88 -12.26 -7.30 -1.96
CA TRP A 88 -11.52 -6.05 -1.95
C TRP A 88 -11.30 -5.50 -3.35
N SER A 89 -11.30 -4.17 -3.47
CA SER A 89 -10.85 -3.46 -4.67
C SER A 89 -9.88 -2.35 -4.31
N PHE A 90 -8.86 -2.18 -5.14
CA PHE A 90 -7.81 -1.18 -4.95
C PHE A 90 -7.75 -0.29 -6.18
N ARG A 91 -7.88 1.00 -5.97
CA ARG A 91 -7.63 2.03 -6.97
C ARG A 91 -6.31 2.70 -6.68
N PHE A 92 -5.32 2.48 -7.54
CA PHE A 92 -3.99 3.06 -7.44
C PHE A 92 -3.94 4.38 -8.22
N VAL A 93 -3.52 5.43 -7.55
CA VAL A 93 -3.42 6.79 -8.08
C VAL A 93 -2.03 7.33 -7.77
N GLY A 94 -1.43 8.04 -8.72
CA GLY A 94 -0.11 8.61 -8.47
C GLY A 94 0.39 9.46 -9.64
N PRO A 95 1.55 10.12 -9.48
CA PRO A 95 2.10 10.99 -10.50
C PRO A 95 2.48 10.21 -11.77
N THR A 96 2.45 10.90 -12.90
CA THR A 96 2.94 10.38 -14.19
C THR A 96 4.32 10.96 -14.48
N PHE A 97 5.28 10.10 -14.76
CA PHE A 97 6.63 10.46 -15.17
C PHE A 97 6.91 10.02 -16.62
N ALA A 98 8.00 10.47 -17.21
CA ALA A 98 8.35 10.15 -18.61
C ALA A 98 8.53 8.65 -18.88
N ASP A 99 8.97 7.89 -17.88
CA ASP A 99 9.20 6.44 -17.92
C ASP A 99 8.00 5.61 -17.44
N GLY A 100 6.87 6.23 -17.23
CA GLY A 100 5.62 5.60 -16.82
C GLY A 100 4.99 6.25 -15.60
N GLY A 101 3.91 5.65 -15.08
CA GLY A 101 3.16 6.13 -13.94
C GLY A 101 2.83 5.00 -12.97
N VAL A 102 1.77 5.18 -12.20
CA VAL A 102 1.36 4.23 -11.16
C VAL A 102 1.16 2.80 -11.68
N HIS A 103 0.63 2.65 -12.91
CA HIS A 103 0.47 1.33 -13.53
C HIS A 103 1.82 0.62 -13.64
N SER A 104 2.82 1.26 -14.26
CA SER A 104 4.16 0.66 -14.46
C SER A 104 4.85 0.35 -13.13
N ALA A 105 4.78 1.26 -12.16
CA ALA A 105 5.40 1.08 -10.86
C ALA A 105 4.82 -0.11 -10.09
N VAL A 106 3.49 -0.18 -9.97
CA VAL A 106 2.81 -1.25 -9.23
C VAL A 106 2.92 -2.60 -9.94
N THR A 107 2.66 -2.64 -11.25
CA THR A 107 2.69 -3.91 -12.00
C THR A 107 4.11 -4.44 -12.18
N GLY A 108 5.11 -3.57 -12.26
CA GLY A 108 6.51 -3.96 -12.31
C GLY A 108 7.00 -4.58 -11.01
N LEU A 109 6.59 -4.03 -9.86
CA LEU A 109 6.91 -4.61 -8.56
C LEU A 109 6.19 -5.97 -8.36
N LEU A 110 4.90 -6.04 -8.71
CA LEU A 110 4.06 -7.23 -8.52
C LEU A 110 4.11 -8.16 -9.75
N ALA A 111 5.33 -8.48 -10.18
CA ALA A 111 5.62 -9.39 -11.30
C ALA A 111 7.03 -9.99 -11.17
N GLN A 112 7.26 -11.08 -11.90
CA GLN A 112 8.61 -11.64 -12.05
C GLN A 112 9.58 -10.59 -12.60
N PRO A 113 10.82 -10.56 -12.16
CA PRO A 113 11.47 -11.48 -11.18
C PRO A 113 11.29 -11.05 -9.72
N TYR A 114 10.66 -9.92 -9.43
CA TYR A 114 10.61 -9.34 -8.08
C TYR A 114 9.54 -9.95 -7.18
N TRP A 115 8.43 -10.44 -7.79
CA TRP A 115 7.33 -11.06 -7.05
C TRP A 115 6.87 -12.35 -7.74
N PRO A 116 6.61 -13.44 -6.97
CA PRO A 116 6.32 -14.76 -7.55
C PRO A 116 4.96 -14.82 -8.25
N ILE A 117 4.00 -13.97 -7.88
CA ILE A 117 2.64 -13.96 -8.40
C ILE A 117 2.41 -12.66 -9.16
N SER A 118 2.01 -12.78 -10.45
CA SER A 118 1.69 -11.58 -11.23
C SER A 118 0.46 -10.85 -10.67
N TRP A 119 0.47 -9.53 -10.76
CA TRP A 119 -0.68 -8.71 -10.39
C TRP A 119 -2.00 -9.15 -11.08
N LYS A 120 -1.93 -9.73 -12.28
CA LYS A 120 -3.09 -10.29 -13.01
C LYS A 120 -3.71 -11.52 -12.36
N GLN A 121 -2.99 -12.15 -11.46
CA GLN A 121 -3.43 -13.35 -10.73
C GLN A 121 -3.96 -13.00 -9.33
N MET A 122 -3.94 -11.72 -8.95
CA MET A 122 -4.52 -11.26 -7.69
C MET A 122 -6.04 -11.33 -7.76
N SER A 123 -6.67 -11.70 -6.64
CA SER A 123 -8.13 -11.89 -6.58
C SER A 123 -8.89 -10.58 -6.36
N ALA A 124 -8.27 -9.58 -5.75
CA ALA A 124 -8.83 -8.25 -5.62
C ALA A 124 -8.91 -7.57 -7.00
N ARG A 125 -9.89 -6.69 -7.16
CA ARG A 125 -9.99 -5.85 -8.36
C ARG A 125 -8.96 -4.73 -8.25
N LEU A 126 -8.14 -4.55 -9.29
CA LEU A 126 -7.12 -3.50 -9.35
C LEU A 126 -7.45 -2.52 -10.47
N GLU A 127 -7.45 -1.23 -10.14
CA GLU A 127 -7.64 -0.11 -11.06
C GLU A 127 -6.47 0.87 -10.95
N PHE A 128 -6.12 1.50 -12.05
CA PHE A 128 -5.01 2.45 -12.14
C PHE A 128 -5.49 3.76 -12.76
N ALA A 129 -5.14 4.89 -12.15
CA ALA A 129 -5.57 6.23 -12.57
C ALA A 129 -4.42 7.26 -12.48
#